data_7bbcc853402e57daeb58d1aea78ceaad
#
_entry.id   7bbcc853402e57daeb58d1aea78ceaad
#
_cell.length_a   1.000
_cell.length_b   1.000
_cell.length_c   1.000
_cell.angle_alpha   90.00
_cell.angle_beta   90.00
_cell.angle_gamma   90.00
#
_symmetry.space_group_name_H-M   'P 1'
#
loop_
_entity.id
_entity.type
_entity.pdbx_description
1 polymer ?
#
loop_
_entity_poly.entity_id
_entity_poly.type
_entity_poly.pdbx_seq_one_letter_code
_entity_poly.pdbx_strand_id
1 'polypeptide(L)' 'MAKVKFFKTNSAWGLEREVNEFIQNKNVINISYTVAECGYGYIHCCCVLYRE' A
#
# COMPACT_ATOMS: atom_id res chain seq x y z
N MET A 1 -2.73 -3.48 -19.31
CA MET A 1 -1.86 -4.44 -18.60
C MET A 1 -1.85 -4.13 -17.11
N ALA A 2 -1.95 -5.15 -16.29
CA ALA A 2 -1.98 -4.95 -14.85
C ALA A 2 -0.58 -4.67 -14.31
N LYS A 3 -0.53 -3.84 -13.30
CA LYS A 3 0.72 -3.46 -12.64
C LYS A 3 0.56 -3.58 -11.14
N VAL A 4 1.68 -3.60 -10.44
CA VAL A 4 1.71 -3.72 -8.99
C VAL A 4 2.49 -2.55 -8.43
N LYS A 5 1.96 -1.96 -7.36
CA LYS A 5 2.65 -0.92 -6.62
C LYS A 5 2.75 -1.34 -5.16
N PHE A 6 3.97 -1.32 -4.62
CA PHE A 6 4.21 -1.65 -3.23
C PHE A 6 4.43 -0.40 -2.40
N PHE A 7 3.84 -0.37 -1.23
CA PHE A 7 4.02 0.69 -0.25
C PHE A 7 4.54 0.09 1.04
N LYS A 8 5.42 0.80 1.72
CA LYS A 8 6.01 0.33 2.94
C LYS A 8 6.28 1.52 3.85
N THR A 9 5.78 1.46 5.08
CA THR A 9 5.97 2.56 6.01
C THR A 9 5.79 2.05 7.43
N ASN A 10 6.32 2.82 8.39
CA ASN A 10 6.16 2.47 9.81
C ASN A 10 4.94 3.14 10.43
N SER A 11 4.09 3.76 9.63
CA SER A 11 2.88 4.43 10.11
C SER A 11 1.69 4.01 9.29
N ALA A 12 0.70 3.38 9.95
CA ALA A 12 -0.53 2.96 9.26
C ALA A 12 -1.23 4.17 8.66
N TRP A 13 -1.25 5.28 9.38
CA TRP A 13 -1.89 6.51 8.91
C TRP A 13 -1.19 7.05 7.67
N GLY A 14 0.14 7.04 7.68
CA GLY A 14 0.91 7.47 6.53
C GLY A 14 0.69 6.56 5.33
N LEU A 15 0.60 5.26 5.59
CA LEU A 15 0.33 4.30 4.53
C LEU A 15 -1.01 4.58 3.87
N GLU A 16 -2.03 4.81 4.69
CA GLU A 16 -3.37 5.09 4.19
C GLU A 16 -3.37 6.30 3.27
N ARG A 17 -2.69 7.36 3.68
CA ARG A 17 -2.61 8.58 2.88
C ARG A 17 -1.94 8.32 1.53
N GLU A 18 -0.81 7.62 1.54
CA GLU A 18 -0.06 7.38 0.33
C GLU A 18 -0.84 6.51 -0.65
N VAL A 19 -1.47 5.46 -0.13
CA VAL A 19 -2.25 4.56 -0.98
C VAL A 19 -3.45 5.30 -1.56
N ASN A 20 -4.15 6.06 -0.74
CA ASN A 20 -5.34 6.79 -1.22
C ASN A 20 -4.98 7.80 -2.30
N GLU A 21 -3.85 8.49 -2.15
CA GLU A 21 -3.38 9.40 -3.17
C GLU A 21 -3.08 8.68 -4.48
N PHE A 22 -2.42 7.53 -4.36
CA PHE A 22 -2.00 6.79 -5.55
C PHE A 22 -3.19 6.27 -6.32
N ILE A 23 -4.21 5.75 -5.64
CA ILE A 23 -5.31 5.06 -6.33
C ILE A 23 -6.38 5.99 -6.88
N GLN A 24 -6.27 7.30 -6.63
CA GLN A 24 -7.31 8.26 -7.04
C GLN A 24 -7.65 8.17 -8.51
N ASN A 25 -6.64 7.97 -9.36
CA ASN A 25 -6.84 7.95 -10.81
C ASN A 25 -6.43 6.62 -11.41
N LYS A 26 -6.45 5.56 -10.62
CA LYS A 26 -6.09 4.22 -11.07
C LYS A 26 -7.30 3.31 -11.06
N ASN A 27 -7.26 2.33 -11.93
CA ASN A 27 -8.28 1.29 -11.96
C ASN A 27 -7.79 0.15 -11.07
N VAL A 28 -8.22 0.15 -9.82
CA VAL A 28 -7.70 -0.79 -8.82
C VAL A 28 -8.41 -2.13 -8.96
N ILE A 29 -7.62 -3.19 -9.06
CA ILE A 29 -8.12 -4.55 -9.16
C ILE A 29 -8.17 -5.20 -7.78
N ASN A 30 -7.11 -5.00 -6.99
CA ASN A 30 -7.03 -5.61 -5.68
C ASN A 30 -6.04 -4.86 -4.81
N ILE A 31 -6.25 -4.90 -3.50
CA ILE A 31 -5.34 -4.30 -2.53
C ILE A 31 -5.10 -5.34 -1.43
N SER A 32 -3.83 -5.56 -1.10
CA SER A 32 -3.44 -6.45 -0.01
C SER A 32 -2.69 -5.65 1.02
N TYR A 33 -2.94 -5.96 2.28
CA TYR A 33 -2.27 -5.28 3.37
C TYR A 33 -1.65 -6.31 4.31
N THR A 34 -0.45 -6.02 4.77
CA THR A 34 0.18 -6.87 5.77
C THR A 34 1.00 -5.99 6.71
N VAL A 35 1.21 -6.49 7.91
CA VAL A 35 2.00 -5.78 8.91
C VAL A 35 2.98 -6.77 9.53
N ALA A 36 4.21 -6.31 9.74
CA ALA A 36 5.25 -7.13 10.34
C ALA A 36 5.89 -6.37 11.48
N GLU A 37 6.20 -7.09 12.54
CA GLU A 37 6.90 -6.53 13.68
C GLU A 37 8.39 -6.42 13.36
N CYS A 38 8.99 -5.28 13.71
CA CYS A 38 10.42 -5.10 13.53
C CYS A 38 10.97 -4.32 14.71
N GLY A 39 11.66 -5.00 15.60
CA GLY A 39 12.41 -4.43 16.72
C GLY A 39 11.83 -3.22 17.46
N TYR A 40 11.47 -2.19 16.75
CA TYR A 40 11.03 -0.92 17.34
C TYR A 40 9.55 -0.65 17.15
N GLY A 41 8.82 -1.56 16.55
CA GLY A 41 7.42 -1.35 16.25
C GLY A 41 7.00 -2.18 15.07
N TYR A 42 6.23 -1.58 14.17
CA TYR A 42 5.63 -2.33 13.07
C TYR A 42 5.95 -1.68 11.74
N ILE A 43 6.12 -2.50 10.73
CA ILE A 43 6.22 -2.06 9.35
C ILE A 43 4.93 -2.47 8.65
N HIS A 44 4.27 -1.50 8.06
CA HIS A 44 3.03 -1.71 7.34
C HIS A 44 3.32 -1.76 5.85
N CYS A 45 2.85 -2.79 5.19
CA CYS A 45 3.06 -2.98 3.77
C CYS A 45 1.74 -3.09 3.07
N CYS A 46 1.65 -2.51 1.88
CA CYS A 46 0.45 -2.57 1.08
C CYS A 46 0.85 -2.84 -0.37
N CYS A 47 0.14 -3.73 -1.01
CA CYS A 47 0.36 -4.05 -2.41
C CYS A 47 -0.91 -3.72 -3.17
N VAL A 48 -0.79 -2.87 -4.18
CA VAL A 48 -1.93 -2.46 -5.01
C VAL A 48 -1.76 -3.06 -6.39
N LEU A 49 -2.72 -3.86 -6.81
CA LEU A 49 -2.79 -4.38 -8.17
C LEU A 49 -3.76 -3.50 -8.94
N TYR A 50 -3.29 -2.91 -10.04
CA TYR A 50 -4.08 -1.90 -10.72
C TYR A 50 -3.82 -1.91 -12.22
N ARG A 51 -4.66 -1.20 -12.94
CA ARG A 51 -4.48 -0.89 -14.35
C ARG A 51 -4.47 0.61 -14.55
N GLU A 52 -3.66 1.04 -15.47
CA GLU A 52 -3.65 2.46 -15.84
C GLU A 52 -4.73 2.83 -16.78
#